data_e212bf1b983d2c11e3058fa8e49ddd70
#
_entry.id   e212bf1b983d2c11e3058fa8e49ddd70
#
_cell.length_a   1.000
_cell.length_b   1.000
_cell.length_c   1.000
_cell.angle_alpha   90.00
_cell.angle_beta   90.00
_cell.angle_gamma   90.00
#
_symmetry.space_group_name_H-M   'P 1'
#
loop_
_entity.id
_entity.type
_entity.pdbx_description
1 polymer ?
#
loop_
_entity_poly.entity_id
_entity_poly.type
_entity_poly.pdbx_seq_one_letter_code
_entity_poly.pdbx_strand_id
1 'polypeptide(L)'
;SIVVKLLTKPGCTLCEKAVFVLKRIKTKYPSLELSKCDITRLPQYQQYLLEVPVILVNEHPACRMSIHERDITTRIEQLMN
;
A
#
# COMPACT_ATOMS: atom_id res chain seq x y z
N SER A 1 7.24 2.71 -14.39
CA SER A 1 7.37 2.82 -12.93
C SER A 1 6.32 2.00 -12.22
N ILE A 2 6.70 1.42 -11.08
CA ILE A 2 5.75 0.71 -10.23
C ILE A 2 5.31 1.66 -9.13
N VAL A 3 4.00 1.85 -9.01
CA VAL A 3 3.41 2.73 -7.99
C VAL A 3 2.82 1.88 -6.89
N VAL A 4 3.28 2.11 -5.66
CA VAL A 4 2.76 1.44 -4.46
C VAL A 4 1.98 2.48 -3.66
N LYS A 5 0.71 2.22 -3.46
CA LYS A 5 -0.19 3.18 -2.83
C LYS A 5 -0.73 2.61 -1.53
N LEU A 6 -0.60 3.38 -0.46
CA LEU A 6 -1.19 3.04 0.83
C LEU A 6 -2.51 3.77 0.99
N LEU A 7 -3.59 3.00 1.08
CA LEU A 7 -4.91 3.56 1.37
C LEU A 7 -5.11 3.60 2.87
N THR A 8 -5.48 4.76 3.39
CA THR A 8 -5.56 5.00 4.82
C THR A 8 -6.77 5.86 5.16
N LYS A 9 -7.06 6.01 6.45
CA LYS A 9 -8.06 6.94 6.96
C LYS A 9 -7.57 7.50 8.29
N PRO A 10 -8.11 8.64 8.76
CA PRO A 10 -7.71 9.22 10.04
C PRO A 10 -7.90 8.24 11.20
N GLY A 11 -6.95 8.24 12.13
CA GLY A 11 -7.03 7.39 13.33
C GLY A 11 -6.69 5.93 13.11
N CYS A 12 -6.10 5.58 11.96
CA CYS A 12 -5.75 4.19 11.66
C CYS A 12 -4.33 3.88 12.16
N THR A 13 -4.24 3.23 13.33
CA THR A 13 -2.95 2.87 13.92
C THR A 13 -2.18 1.87 13.05
N LEU A 14 -2.88 0.90 12.47
CA LEU A 14 -2.26 -0.09 11.60
C LEU A 14 -1.70 0.54 10.33
N CYS A 15 -2.31 1.64 9.87
CA CYS A 15 -1.79 2.36 8.71
C CYS A 15 -0.43 2.99 8.99
N GLU A 16 -0.19 3.43 10.22
CA GLU A 16 1.11 3.98 10.61
C GLU A 16 2.19 2.90 10.54
N LYS A 17 1.86 1.68 10.98
CA LYS A 17 2.79 0.56 10.88
C LYS A 17 3.09 0.21 9.43
N ALA A 18 2.09 0.34 8.56
CA ALA A 18 2.27 0.09 7.13
C ALA A 18 3.29 1.03 6.51
N VAL A 19 3.35 2.27 6.98
CA VAL A 19 4.32 3.25 6.48
C VAL A 19 5.75 2.76 6.70
N PHE A 20 6.04 2.18 7.87
CA PHE A 20 7.37 1.66 8.16
C PHE A 20 7.75 0.52 7.22
N VAL A 21 6.81 -0.38 6.96
CA VAL A 21 7.04 -1.49 6.03
C VAL A 21 7.34 -0.95 4.63
N LEU A 22 6.56 0.03 4.18
CA LEU A 22 6.77 0.61 2.85
C LEU A 22 8.09 1.34 2.73
N LYS A 23 8.53 2.03 3.77
CA LYS A 23 9.84 2.69 3.75
C LYS A 23 10.97 1.68 3.62
N ARG A 24 10.84 0.54 4.30
CA ARG A 24 11.81 -0.54 4.21
C ARG A 24 11.85 -1.12 2.81
N ILE A 25 10.68 -1.33 2.21
CA ILE A 25 10.57 -1.82 0.84
C ILE A 25 11.18 -0.82 -0.16
N LYS A 26 10.95 0.47 0.04
CA LYS A 26 11.51 1.52 -0.81
C LYS A 26 13.03 1.50 -0.78
N THR A 27 13.63 1.23 0.39
CA THR A 27 15.09 1.11 0.51
C THR A 27 15.62 -0.01 -0.38
N LYS A 28 14.87 -1.12 -0.46
CA LYS A 28 15.26 -2.27 -1.25
C LYS A 28 14.98 -2.08 -2.75
N TYR A 29 13.95 -1.32 -3.08
CA TYR A 29 13.53 -1.06 -4.46
C TYR A 29 13.40 0.47 -4.67
N PRO A 30 14.54 1.17 -4.83
CA PRO A 30 14.52 2.64 -4.85
C PRO A 30 13.71 3.28 -5.98
N SER A 31 13.48 2.54 -7.06
CA SER A 31 12.73 3.06 -8.20
C SER A 31 11.22 3.08 -8.01
N LEU A 32 10.73 2.50 -6.91
CA LEU A 32 9.30 2.53 -6.63
C LEU A 32 8.81 3.95 -6.37
N GLU A 33 7.58 4.22 -6.80
CA GLU A 33 6.90 5.43 -6.39
C GLU A 33 5.93 5.07 -5.27
N LEU A 34 6.08 5.72 -4.12
CA LEU A 34 5.19 5.51 -2.99
C LEU A 34 4.23 6.67 -2.85
N SER A 35 2.98 6.38 -2.58
CA SER A 35 2.02 7.41 -2.24
C SER A 35 1.12 6.93 -1.11
N LYS A 36 0.58 7.89 -0.36
CA LYS A 36 -0.31 7.64 0.76
C LYS A 36 -1.59 8.42 0.49
N CYS A 37 -2.73 7.75 0.53
CA CYS A 37 -4.02 8.35 0.23
C CYS A 37 -4.99 8.18 1.39
N ASP A 38 -5.50 9.29 1.91
CA ASP A 38 -6.66 9.25 2.81
C ASP A 38 -7.89 9.05 1.92
N ILE A 39 -8.54 7.91 2.04
CA ILE A 39 -9.63 7.53 1.15
C ILE A 39 -11.00 7.92 1.66
N THR A 40 -11.08 8.64 2.78
CA THR A 40 -12.35 9.00 3.39
C THR A 40 -13.31 9.68 2.42
N ARG A 41 -12.77 10.50 1.52
CA ARG A 41 -13.58 11.25 0.55
C ARG A 41 -13.26 10.92 -0.91
N LEU A 42 -12.71 9.73 -1.16
CA LEU A 42 -12.36 9.30 -2.51
C LEU A 42 -13.33 8.21 -2.95
N PRO A 43 -14.32 8.57 -3.80
CA PRO A 43 -15.36 7.60 -4.19
C PRO A 43 -14.82 6.32 -4.81
N GLN A 44 -13.73 6.42 -5.56
CA GLN A 44 -13.14 5.27 -6.24
C GLN A 44 -12.56 4.22 -5.29
N TYR A 45 -12.33 4.59 -4.02
CA TYR A 45 -11.75 3.67 -3.03
C TYR A 45 -12.69 3.34 -1.88
N GLN A 46 -13.96 3.73 -1.96
CA GLN A 46 -14.90 3.51 -0.84
C GLN A 46 -15.08 2.04 -0.49
N GLN A 47 -14.91 1.15 -1.46
CA GLN A 47 -14.96 -0.29 -1.20
C GLN A 47 -13.91 -0.75 -0.20
N TYR A 48 -12.84 0.01 -0.01
CA TYR A 48 -11.75 -0.34 0.90
C TYR A 48 -11.84 0.35 2.26
N LEU A 49 -12.84 1.20 2.49
CA LEU A 49 -12.88 2.05 3.67
C LEU A 49 -12.82 1.28 5.00
N LEU A 50 -13.45 0.12 5.06
CA LEU A 50 -13.45 -0.73 6.26
C LEU A 50 -12.29 -1.73 6.28
N GLU A 51 -11.45 -1.72 5.24
CA GLU A 51 -10.36 -2.68 5.10
C GLU A 51 -8.98 -2.04 5.22
N VAL A 52 -8.92 -0.74 5.50
CA VAL A 52 -7.62 -0.07 5.64
C VAL A 52 -6.83 -0.64 6.80
N PRO A 53 -5.50 -0.72 6.70
CA PRO A 53 -4.67 -0.30 5.59
C PRO A 53 -4.78 -1.25 4.39
N VAL A 54 -4.83 -0.68 3.19
CA VAL A 54 -4.79 -1.44 1.95
C VAL A 54 -3.58 -0.99 1.16
N ILE A 55 -2.81 -1.95 0.65
CA ILE A 55 -1.68 -1.65 -0.21
C ILE A 55 -2.05 -2.05 -1.63
N LEU A 56 -2.00 -1.07 -2.53
CA LEU A 56 -2.19 -1.31 -3.95
C LEU A 56 -0.83 -1.25 -4.65
N VAL A 57 -0.57 -2.20 -5.52
CA VAL A 57 0.60 -2.17 -6.39
C VAL A 57 0.08 -2.04 -7.81
N ASN A 58 0.36 -0.92 -8.45
CA ASN A 58 -0.20 -0.55 -9.76
C ASN A 58 -1.73 -0.74 -9.77
N GLU A 59 -2.40 -0.22 -8.74
CA GLU A 59 -3.86 -0.25 -8.55
C GLU A 59 -4.45 -1.64 -8.28
N HIS A 60 -3.62 -2.66 -8.05
CA HIS A 60 -4.10 -4.00 -7.68
C HIS A 60 -3.81 -4.30 -6.21
N PRO A 61 -4.79 -4.75 -5.44
CA PRO A 61 -4.58 -4.98 -4.00
C PRO A 61 -3.56 -6.10 -3.75
N ALA A 62 -2.55 -5.80 -2.93
CA ALA A 62 -1.57 -6.78 -2.48
C ALA A 62 -1.83 -7.20 -1.04
N CYS A 63 -2.29 -6.26 -0.20
CA CYS A 63 -2.63 -6.54 1.21
C CYS A 63 -3.85 -5.73 1.61
N ARG A 64 -4.65 -6.31 2.51
CA ARG A 64 -5.80 -5.63 3.13
C ARG A 64 -5.79 -5.91 4.61
N MET A 65 -6.03 -4.88 5.43
CA MET A 65 -6.16 -4.96 6.90
C MET A 65 -4.84 -5.33 7.59
N SER A 66 -4.25 -6.47 7.26
CA SER A 66 -2.94 -6.89 7.76
C SER A 66 -1.90 -6.69 6.68
N ILE A 67 -0.77 -6.08 7.06
CA ILE A 67 0.30 -5.81 6.12
C ILE A 67 1.36 -6.89 6.23
N HIS A 68 1.58 -7.58 5.12
CA HIS A 68 2.60 -8.62 5.01
C HIS A 68 3.60 -8.21 3.94
N GLU A 69 4.81 -7.89 4.36
CA GLU A 69 5.84 -7.38 3.47
C GLU A 69 6.07 -8.29 2.27
N ARG A 70 6.07 -9.61 2.50
CA ARG A 70 6.31 -10.59 1.42
C ARG A 70 5.25 -10.51 0.33
N ASP A 71 3.99 -10.26 0.67
CA ASP A 71 2.93 -10.15 -0.33
C ASP A 71 3.17 -8.95 -1.24
N ILE A 72 3.66 -7.87 -0.67
CA ILE A 72 3.96 -6.65 -1.42
C ILE A 72 5.18 -6.88 -2.31
N THR A 73 6.26 -7.41 -1.75
CA THR A 73 7.51 -7.60 -2.51
C THR A 73 7.34 -8.64 -3.61
N THR A 74 6.56 -9.69 -3.36
CA THR A 74 6.28 -10.69 -4.39
C THR A 74 5.59 -10.05 -5.58
N ARG A 75 4.60 -9.20 -5.33
CA ARG A 75 3.89 -8.53 -6.42
C ARG A 75 4.82 -7.57 -7.18
N ILE A 76 5.67 -6.84 -6.46
CA ILE A 76 6.63 -5.93 -7.08
C ILE A 76 7.57 -6.72 -7.99
N GLU A 77 8.11 -7.83 -7.49
CA GLU A 77 9.05 -8.63 -8.27
C GLU A 77 8.41 -9.25 -9.50
N GLN A 78 7.15 -9.64 -9.42
CA GLN A 78 6.41 -10.14 -10.58
C GLN A 78 6.31 -9.07 -11.67
N LEU A 79 6.14 -7.81 -11.28
CA LEU A 79 6.02 -6.71 -12.23
C LEU A 79 7.36 -6.26 -12.80
N MET A 80 8.45 -6.57 -12.11
CA MET A 80 9.80 -6.23 -12.57
C MET A 80 10.38 -7.22 -13.56
N ASN A 81 9.79 -8.38 -13.66
CA ASN A 81 10.28 -9.45 -14.56
C ASN A 81 9.64 -9.37 -15.93
#